data_3e1633c3cb1b8cdd7c6e80332d2f3e7f
#
_entry.id   3e1633c3cb1b8cdd7c6e80332d2f3e7f
#
_cell.length_a   1.000
_cell.length_b   1.000
_cell.length_c   1.000
_cell.angle_alpha   90.00
_cell.angle_beta   90.00
_cell.angle_gamma   90.00
#
_symmetry.space_group_name_H-M   'P 1'
#
loop_
_entity.id
_entity.type
_entity.pdbx_description
1 polymer ?
#
loop_
_entity_poly.entity_id
_entity_poly.type
_entity_poly.pdbx_seq_one_letter_code
_entity_poly.pdbx_strand_id
1 'polypeptide(L)'
;MEIKRFGNIEGKTMMLLHGNLMCWRQFEDLIPLLERKFCVYAVSFDGFDGTGKTTYTTAQNQADKLAAYIEKELDGQLDLLFAESLGCGPAVFLKASPTVQIDRMILSGPEYLDFGVLNRLILKVMPQKQYRTAHEKYMPAWALRFMGQTEQGMQTMLRRIPDHISLESVRATWEAGLYLYRTDFLVQPDAKVACWYGEIGR
;
A
#
# COMPACT_ATOMS: atom_id res chain seq x y z
N MET A 1 0.14 -4.45 12.51
CA MET A 1 -0.90 -4.02 11.52
C MET A 1 -2.08 -3.43 12.27
N GLU A 2 -2.61 -2.30 11.79
CA GLU A 2 -3.83 -1.68 12.30
C GLU A 2 -4.88 -1.67 11.18
N ILE A 3 -6.13 -2.00 11.49
CA ILE A 3 -7.26 -1.92 10.55
C ILE A 3 -8.36 -1.09 11.19
N LYS A 4 -8.72 0.01 10.55
CA LYS A 4 -9.81 0.90 10.99
C LYS A 4 -11.03 0.73 10.13
N ARG A 5 -12.18 0.59 10.77
CA ARG A 5 -13.48 0.46 10.11
C ARG A 5 -14.26 1.77 10.14
N PHE A 6 -14.88 2.11 9.01
CA PHE A 6 -15.72 3.30 8.82
C PHE A 6 -17.00 2.92 8.06
N GLY A 7 -18.04 3.70 8.26
CA GLY A 7 -19.28 3.58 7.51
C GLY A 7 -20.25 2.50 8.04
N ASN A 8 -21.21 2.14 7.19
CA ASN A 8 -22.29 1.22 7.55
C ASN A 8 -21.83 -0.23 7.52
N ILE A 9 -22.01 -0.93 8.63
CA ILE A 9 -21.64 -2.34 8.79
C ILE A 9 -22.40 -3.28 7.84
N GLU A 10 -23.60 -2.91 7.45
CA GLU A 10 -24.44 -3.67 6.50
C GLU A 10 -24.13 -3.33 5.03
N GLY A 11 -23.23 -2.37 4.79
CA GLY A 11 -22.82 -1.98 3.45
C GLY A 11 -21.88 -3.01 2.82
N LYS A 12 -21.70 -2.91 1.49
CA LYS A 12 -20.66 -3.67 0.80
C LYS A 12 -19.29 -3.36 1.40
N THR A 13 -18.48 -4.41 1.55
CA THR A 13 -17.17 -4.31 2.16
C THR A 13 -16.14 -3.74 1.18
N MET A 14 -15.35 -2.79 1.64
CA MET A 14 -14.24 -2.22 0.87
C MET A 14 -12.98 -2.12 1.72
N MET A 15 -11.88 -2.72 1.25
CA MET A 15 -10.59 -2.62 1.93
C MET A 15 -9.63 -1.72 1.14
N LEU A 16 -8.92 -0.84 1.86
CA LEU A 16 -7.98 0.14 1.31
C LEU A 16 -6.57 -0.17 1.79
N LEU A 17 -5.65 -0.43 0.85
CA LEU A 17 -4.25 -0.72 1.10
C LEU A 17 -3.39 0.45 0.60
N HIS A 18 -2.62 1.05 1.50
CA HIS A 18 -1.85 2.27 1.25
C HIS A 18 -0.54 2.04 0.47
N GLY A 19 -0.02 3.13 -0.08
CA GLY A 19 1.28 3.20 -0.72
C GLY A 19 2.46 3.26 0.26
N ASN A 20 3.68 3.26 -0.29
CA ASN A 20 4.90 3.28 0.52
C ASN A 20 4.99 4.54 1.41
N LEU A 21 5.53 4.39 2.61
CA LEU A 21 5.63 5.40 3.68
C LEU A 21 4.29 5.90 4.25
N MET A 22 3.16 5.44 3.74
CA MET A 22 1.85 5.90 4.18
C MET A 22 1.24 4.96 5.24
N CYS A 23 0.03 5.30 5.67
CA CYS A 23 -0.82 4.50 6.53
C CYS A 23 -2.29 4.71 6.10
N TRP A 24 -3.25 4.21 6.86
CA TRP A 24 -4.69 4.41 6.58
C TRP A 24 -5.07 5.89 6.32
N ARG A 25 -4.34 6.85 6.89
CA ARG A 25 -4.57 8.30 6.69
C ARG A 25 -4.35 8.77 5.26
N GLN A 26 -3.71 7.97 4.40
CA GLN A 26 -3.65 8.27 2.98
C GLN A 26 -5.04 8.49 2.39
N PHE A 27 -6.02 7.77 2.91
CA PHE A 27 -7.40 7.78 2.43
C PHE A 27 -8.33 8.68 3.26
N GLU A 28 -7.79 9.47 4.19
CA GLU A 28 -8.56 10.27 5.16
C GLU A 28 -9.60 11.17 4.49
N ASP A 29 -9.26 11.82 3.36
CA ASP A 29 -10.19 12.68 2.62
C ASP A 29 -11.19 11.87 1.76
N LEU A 30 -10.85 10.64 1.42
CA LEU A 30 -11.68 9.78 0.57
C LEU A 30 -12.72 8.99 1.40
N ILE A 31 -12.35 8.59 2.61
CA ILE A 31 -13.21 7.80 3.50
C ILE A 31 -14.61 8.40 3.68
N PRO A 32 -14.80 9.73 3.93
CA PRO A 32 -16.12 10.32 4.09
C PRO A 32 -17.04 10.21 2.87
N LEU A 33 -16.45 10.00 1.68
CA LEU A 33 -17.22 9.78 0.45
C LEU A 33 -17.58 8.31 0.28
N LEU A 34 -16.65 7.42 0.63
CA LEU A 34 -16.81 5.97 0.50
C LEU A 34 -17.76 5.39 1.55
N GLU A 35 -17.66 5.83 2.81
CA GLU A 35 -18.45 5.32 3.93
C GLU A 35 -19.97 5.50 3.77
N ARG A 36 -20.38 6.34 2.82
CA ARG A 36 -21.80 6.49 2.46
C ARG A 36 -22.38 5.27 1.76
N LYS A 37 -21.52 4.45 1.14
CA LYS A 37 -21.92 3.29 0.31
C LYS A 37 -21.28 1.98 0.76
N PHE A 38 -20.17 2.06 1.48
CA PHE A 38 -19.35 0.91 1.84
C PHE A 38 -19.12 0.86 3.35
N CYS A 39 -18.93 -0.37 3.84
CA CYS A 39 -18.21 -0.62 5.07
C CYS A 39 -16.71 -0.62 4.72
N VAL A 40 -15.99 0.44 5.09
CA VAL A 40 -14.60 0.67 4.67
C VAL A 40 -13.63 0.16 5.72
N TYR A 41 -12.68 -0.66 5.33
CA TYR A 41 -11.58 -1.16 6.13
C TYR A 41 -10.26 -0.53 5.65
N ALA A 42 -9.79 0.51 6.33
CA ALA A 42 -8.56 1.20 5.97
C ALA A 42 -7.39 0.62 6.78
N VAL A 43 -6.40 0.08 6.06
CA VAL A 43 -5.28 -0.68 6.62
C VAL A 43 -4.07 0.22 6.83
N SER A 44 -3.35 0.01 7.94
CA SER A 44 -1.94 0.38 8.12
C SER A 44 -1.12 -0.89 8.27
N PHE A 45 -0.22 -1.14 7.35
CA PHE A 45 0.67 -2.30 7.41
C PHE A 45 1.58 -2.26 8.65
N ASP A 46 2.12 -3.42 9.03
CA ASP A 46 3.17 -3.46 10.04
C ASP A 46 4.30 -2.49 9.68
N GLY A 47 4.90 -1.87 10.68
CA GLY A 47 5.93 -0.85 10.49
C GLY A 47 5.40 0.52 10.05
N PHE A 48 4.11 0.61 9.68
CA PHE A 48 3.43 1.85 9.26
C PHE A 48 2.18 2.16 10.09
N ASP A 49 1.97 1.42 11.17
CA ASP A 49 0.83 1.59 12.10
C ASP A 49 1.05 2.69 13.15
N GLY A 50 2.18 3.38 13.10
CA GLY A 50 2.53 4.48 14.00
C GLY A 50 2.92 4.05 15.42
N THR A 51 2.88 2.76 15.75
CA THR A 51 3.18 2.27 17.10
C THR A 51 4.68 2.12 17.38
N GLY A 52 5.49 1.95 16.32
CA GLY A 52 6.90 1.60 16.42
C GLY A 52 7.18 0.20 16.96
N LYS A 53 6.13 -0.62 17.15
CA LYS A 53 6.22 -1.97 17.73
C LYS A 53 6.21 -3.08 16.68
N THR A 54 5.86 -2.75 15.45
CA THR A 54 5.77 -3.69 14.33
C THR A 54 6.79 -3.35 13.26
N THR A 55 7.13 -4.33 12.43
CA THR A 55 8.07 -4.17 11.31
C THR A 55 7.46 -4.79 10.06
N TYR A 56 7.46 -4.04 8.95
CA TYR A 56 7.13 -4.59 7.64
C TYR A 56 8.23 -5.56 7.22
N THR A 57 7.87 -6.77 6.85
CA THR A 57 8.84 -7.80 6.44
C THR A 57 8.71 -8.14 4.96
N THR A 58 7.57 -8.67 4.53
CA THR A 58 7.31 -9.03 3.14
C THR A 58 5.86 -8.74 2.76
N ALA A 59 5.59 -8.59 1.47
CA ALA A 59 4.23 -8.47 0.95
C ALA A 59 3.37 -9.71 1.28
N GLN A 60 3.96 -10.91 1.22
CA GLN A 60 3.29 -12.15 1.59
C GLN A 60 2.86 -12.14 3.06
N ASN A 61 3.75 -11.76 3.98
CA ASN A 61 3.42 -11.70 5.41
C ASN A 61 2.25 -10.73 5.70
N GLN A 62 2.21 -9.59 4.99
CA GLN A 62 1.08 -8.66 5.12
C GLN A 62 -0.21 -9.28 4.56
N ALA A 63 -0.14 -9.97 3.43
CA ALA A 63 -1.28 -10.68 2.84
C ALA A 63 -1.82 -11.78 3.76
N ASP A 64 -0.94 -12.57 4.38
CA ASP A 64 -1.34 -13.63 5.32
C ASP A 64 -2.12 -13.08 6.51
N LYS A 65 -1.67 -11.94 7.06
CA LYS A 65 -2.37 -11.25 8.15
C LYS A 65 -3.72 -10.68 7.71
N LEU A 66 -3.79 -10.14 6.49
CA LEU A 66 -5.06 -9.67 5.91
C LEU A 66 -6.01 -10.83 5.65
N ALA A 67 -5.52 -11.96 5.14
CA ALA A 67 -6.34 -13.15 4.92
C ALA A 67 -6.96 -13.63 6.23
N ALA A 68 -6.15 -13.78 7.28
CA ALA A 68 -6.64 -14.18 8.60
C ALA A 68 -7.68 -13.20 9.17
N TYR A 69 -7.51 -11.88 8.92
CA TYR A 69 -8.51 -10.89 9.32
C TYR A 69 -9.81 -11.05 8.54
N ILE A 70 -9.73 -11.19 7.21
CA ILE A 70 -10.90 -11.32 6.32
C ILE A 70 -11.65 -12.62 6.63
N GLU A 71 -10.96 -13.73 6.86
CA GLU A 71 -11.58 -14.97 7.28
C GLU A 71 -12.37 -14.82 8.58
N LYS A 72 -11.75 -14.18 9.58
CA LYS A 72 -12.32 -14.07 10.92
C LYS A 72 -13.46 -13.05 11.01
N GLU A 73 -13.31 -11.89 10.36
CA GLU A 73 -14.19 -10.73 10.55
C GLU A 73 -15.17 -10.52 9.39
N LEU A 74 -14.93 -11.17 8.23
CA LEU A 74 -15.69 -11.00 6.99
C LEU A 74 -16.08 -12.34 6.33
N ASP A 75 -16.03 -13.45 7.06
CA ASP A 75 -16.36 -14.79 6.56
C ASP A 75 -15.62 -15.17 5.26
N GLY A 76 -14.38 -14.69 5.10
CA GLY A 76 -13.55 -14.95 3.94
C GLY A 76 -13.92 -14.14 2.68
N GLN A 77 -14.83 -13.17 2.77
CA GLN A 77 -15.35 -12.45 1.60
C GLN A 77 -15.08 -10.95 1.66
N LEU A 78 -14.73 -10.36 0.50
CA LEU A 78 -14.51 -8.94 0.32
C LEU A 78 -15.08 -8.49 -1.03
N ASP A 79 -16.01 -7.52 -1.02
CA ASP A 79 -16.63 -7.02 -2.27
C ASP A 79 -15.64 -6.21 -3.12
N LEU A 80 -14.80 -5.37 -2.49
CA LEU A 80 -13.87 -4.51 -3.21
C LEU A 80 -12.55 -4.33 -2.45
N LEU A 81 -11.45 -4.60 -3.13
CA LEU A 81 -10.10 -4.28 -2.68
C LEU A 81 -9.52 -3.16 -3.55
N PHE A 82 -9.12 -2.06 -2.92
CA PHE A 82 -8.33 -1.01 -3.55
C PHE A 82 -6.91 -1.03 -2.95
N ALA A 83 -5.92 -1.07 -3.80
CA ALA A 83 -4.52 -1.08 -3.40
C ALA A 83 -3.72 -0.06 -4.21
N GLU A 84 -2.86 0.69 -3.56
CA GLU A 84 -2.00 1.68 -4.19
C GLU A 84 -0.52 1.35 -3.99
N SER A 85 0.26 1.41 -5.08
CA SER A 85 1.71 1.26 -5.08
C SER A 85 2.18 0.04 -4.26
N LEU A 86 2.83 0.25 -3.10
CA LEU A 86 3.25 -0.81 -2.17
C LEU A 86 2.12 -1.79 -1.84
N GLY A 87 0.90 -1.29 -1.64
CA GLY A 87 -0.26 -2.10 -1.31
C GLY A 87 -0.63 -3.13 -2.38
N CYS A 88 -0.22 -2.92 -3.63
CA CYS A 88 -0.48 -3.85 -4.72
C CYS A 88 0.23 -5.19 -4.52
N GLY A 89 1.41 -5.21 -3.89
CA GLY A 89 2.10 -6.45 -3.55
C GLY A 89 1.29 -7.37 -2.65
N PRO A 90 0.92 -6.95 -1.43
CA PRO A 90 0.03 -7.73 -0.57
C PRO A 90 -1.31 -8.07 -1.23
N ALA A 91 -1.89 -7.18 -2.05
CA ALA A 91 -3.14 -7.42 -2.75
C ALA A 91 -3.06 -8.62 -3.72
N VAL A 92 -1.96 -8.75 -4.46
CA VAL A 92 -1.72 -9.88 -5.38
C VAL A 92 -1.62 -11.20 -4.61
N PHE A 93 -0.87 -11.24 -3.51
CA PHE A 93 -0.78 -12.43 -2.67
C PHE A 93 -2.12 -12.77 -2.01
N LEU A 94 -2.87 -11.76 -1.57
CA LEU A 94 -4.19 -11.95 -0.98
C LEU A 94 -5.18 -12.54 -2.01
N LYS A 95 -5.14 -12.09 -3.27
CA LYS A 95 -5.96 -12.66 -4.36
C LYS A 95 -5.64 -14.12 -4.63
N ALA A 96 -4.38 -14.54 -4.40
CA ALA A 96 -3.95 -15.93 -4.55
C ALA A 96 -4.28 -16.81 -3.34
N SER A 97 -4.77 -16.23 -2.23
CA SER A 97 -5.17 -16.98 -1.04
C SER A 97 -6.35 -17.89 -1.34
N PRO A 98 -6.32 -19.17 -0.95
CA PRO A 98 -7.43 -20.09 -1.17
C PRO A 98 -8.63 -19.82 -0.24
N THR A 99 -8.43 -19.06 0.83
CA THR A 99 -9.42 -18.83 1.88
C THR A 99 -10.13 -17.48 1.75
N VAL A 100 -9.68 -16.62 0.81
CA VAL A 100 -10.25 -15.29 0.61
C VAL A 100 -10.83 -15.16 -0.79
N GLN A 101 -12.08 -14.76 -0.87
CA GLN A 101 -12.74 -14.41 -2.11
C GLN A 101 -12.87 -12.89 -2.22
N ILE A 102 -12.32 -12.32 -3.30
CA ILE A 102 -12.40 -10.89 -3.61
C ILE A 102 -13.21 -10.73 -4.90
N ASP A 103 -14.34 -10.04 -4.82
CA ASP A 103 -15.20 -9.84 -5.99
C ASP A 103 -14.57 -8.91 -7.02
N ARG A 104 -14.00 -7.81 -6.58
CA ARG A 104 -13.34 -6.81 -7.44
C ARG A 104 -12.08 -6.29 -6.80
N MET A 105 -11.06 -6.07 -7.62
CA MET A 105 -9.77 -5.52 -7.21
C MET A 105 -9.37 -4.35 -8.11
N ILE A 106 -8.90 -3.28 -7.52
CA ILE A 106 -8.31 -2.14 -8.22
C ILE A 106 -6.88 -1.98 -7.73
N LEU A 107 -5.93 -2.11 -8.64
CA LEU A 107 -4.50 -1.88 -8.40
C LEU A 107 -4.11 -0.54 -9.03
N SER A 108 -3.76 0.44 -8.21
CA SER A 108 -3.38 1.79 -8.64
C SER A 108 -1.87 1.95 -8.58
N GLY A 109 -1.23 2.16 -9.72
CA GLY A 109 0.21 2.33 -9.84
C GLY A 109 1.01 1.17 -9.27
N PRO A 110 0.75 -0.09 -9.64
CA PRO A 110 1.55 -1.21 -9.17
C PRO A 110 3.00 -1.01 -9.63
N GLU A 111 3.91 -0.93 -8.66
CA GLU A 111 5.33 -0.74 -8.93
C GLU A 111 6.02 -2.10 -9.03
N TYR A 112 6.52 -2.41 -10.22
CA TYR A 112 7.42 -3.52 -10.47
C TYR A 112 8.74 -2.92 -10.97
N LEU A 113 9.65 -2.66 -10.04
CA LEU A 113 10.91 -2.01 -10.36
C LEU A 113 11.97 -3.06 -10.58
N ASP A 114 12.59 -3.06 -11.77
CA ASP A 114 13.80 -3.84 -12.03
C ASP A 114 14.85 -2.98 -12.72
N PHE A 115 15.91 -2.70 -12.00
CA PHE A 115 17.08 -1.98 -12.50
C PHE A 115 18.26 -2.93 -12.77
N GLY A 116 17.99 -4.22 -12.84
CA GLY A 116 19.00 -5.25 -13.11
C GLY A 116 20.14 -5.23 -12.09
N VAL A 117 21.37 -5.08 -12.58
CA VAL A 117 22.57 -5.07 -11.74
C VAL A 117 22.63 -3.92 -10.74
N LEU A 118 21.86 -2.85 -10.98
CA LEU A 118 21.80 -1.68 -10.10
C LEU A 118 20.91 -1.89 -8.87
N ASN A 119 20.09 -2.96 -8.81
CA ASN A 119 19.21 -3.22 -7.68
C ASN A 119 19.95 -3.19 -6.34
N ARG A 120 21.17 -3.77 -6.28
CA ARG A 120 21.98 -3.77 -5.05
C ARG A 120 22.41 -2.38 -4.61
N LEU A 121 22.73 -1.48 -5.56
CA LEU A 121 23.09 -0.10 -5.25
C LEU A 121 21.87 0.68 -4.79
N ILE A 122 20.74 0.50 -5.44
CA ILE A 122 19.47 1.13 -5.10
C ILE A 122 19.07 0.76 -3.67
N LEU A 123 19.14 -0.53 -3.30
CA LEU A 123 18.86 -0.99 -1.94
C LEU A 123 19.80 -0.45 -0.86
N LYS A 124 21.01 -0.02 -1.23
CA LYS A 124 21.91 0.65 -0.28
C LYS A 124 21.55 2.12 -0.06
N VAL A 125 21.05 2.81 -1.06
CA VAL A 125 20.92 4.27 -1.06
C VAL A 125 19.49 4.73 -0.81
N MET A 126 18.53 4.15 -1.52
CA MET A 126 17.16 4.65 -1.54
C MET A 126 16.39 4.46 -0.22
N PRO A 127 16.52 3.32 0.48
CA PRO A 127 15.86 3.16 1.77
C PRO A 127 16.28 4.23 2.78
N GLN A 128 17.57 4.57 2.83
CA GLN A 128 18.05 5.59 3.73
C GLN A 128 17.56 7.00 3.39
N LYS A 129 17.46 7.33 2.09
CA LYS A 129 16.87 8.60 1.65
C LYS A 129 15.40 8.70 2.04
N GLN A 130 14.63 7.66 1.77
CA GLN A 130 13.20 7.62 2.14
C GLN A 130 13.00 7.64 3.65
N TYR A 131 13.81 6.90 4.40
CA TYR A 131 13.78 6.94 5.86
C TYR A 131 13.98 8.37 6.39
N ARG A 132 14.94 9.11 5.86
CA ARG A 132 15.14 10.53 6.20
C ARG A 132 13.92 11.38 5.84
N THR A 133 13.38 11.23 4.63
CA THR A 133 12.17 11.94 4.21
C THR A 133 11.01 11.70 5.19
N ALA A 134 10.83 10.45 5.64
CA ALA A 134 9.78 10.09 6.58
C ALA A 134 9.97 10.77 7.96
N HIS A 135 11.20 10.85 8.46
CA HIS A 135 11.51 11.42 9.78
C HIS A 135 11.56 12.96 9.75
N GLU A 136 12.19 13.51 8.74
CA GLU A 136 12.35 14.98 8.60
C GLU A 136 11.07 15.63 8.08
N LYS A 137 10.10 14.84 7.57
CA LYS A 137 8.88 15.32 6.91
C LYS A 137 9.19 16.37 5.84
N TYR A 138 10.28 16.14 5.13
CA TYR A 138 10.81 17.08 4.14
C TYR A 138 11.20 16.39 2.84
N MET A 139 10.88 17.03 1.73
CA MET A 139 11.32 16.64 0.39
C MET A 139 11.74 17.91 -0.38
N PRO A 140 12.90 17.92 -1.05
CA PRO A 140 13.38 19.10 -1.76
C PRO A 140 12.51 19.41 -2.99
N ALA A 141 12.35 20.70 -3.30
CA ALA A 141 11.47 21.18 -4.37
C ALA A 141 11.74 20.58 -5.77
N TRP A 142 13.00 20.26 -6.08
CA TRP A 142 13.34 19.62 -7.35
C TRP A 142 12.77 18.20 -7.46
N ALA A 143 12.73 17.46 -6.36
CA ALA A 143 12.15 16.11 -6.33
C ALA A 143 10.63 16.17 -6.50
N LEU A 144 9.98 17.17 -5.90
CA LEU A 144 8.54 17.44 -6.07
C LEU A 144 8.18 17.65 -7.54
N ARG A 145 8.93 18.50 -8.23
CA ARG A 145 8.74 18.79 -9.66
C ARG A 145 8.91 17.54 -10.52
N PHE A 146 9.93 16.73 -10.20
CA PHE A 146 10.18 15.48 -10.90
C PHE A 146 9.03 14.49 -10.75
N MET A 147 8.37 14.45 -9.58
CA MET A 147 7.21 13.61 -9.30
C MET A 147 5.88 14.21 -9.79
N GLY A 148 5.89 15.38 -10.42
CA GLY A 148 4.66 16.07 -10.86
C GLY A 148 3.74 16.52 -9.72
N GLN A 149 4.28 16.64 -8.50
CA GLN A 149 3.51 17.00 -7.31
C GLN A 149 3.53 18.51 -7.05
N THR A 150 2.40 19.03 -6.57
CA THR A 150 2.34 20.39 -6.03
C THR A 150 2.95 20.44 -4.63
N GLU A 151 3.48 21.59 -4.23
CA GLU A 151 4.03 21.78 -2.89
C GLU A 151 2.98 21.52 -1.80
N GLN A 152 1.75 21.99 -1.98
CA GLN A 152 0.66 21.77 -1.06
C GLN A 152 0.26 20.29 -0.95
N GLY A 153 0.14 19.58 -2.07
CA GLY A 153 -0.16 18.14 -2.08
C GLY A 153 0.92 17.34 -1.35
N MET A 154 2.18 17.68 -1.57
CA MET A 154 3.31 17.05 -0.90
C MET A 154 3.32 17.33 0.61
N GLN A 155 3.08 18.56 1.03
CA GLN A 155 2.99 18.90 2.46
C GLN A 155 1.88 18.09 3.15
N THR A 156 0.73 17.92 2.50
CA THR A 156 -0.36 17.08 2.99
C THR A 156 0.08 15.62 3.11
N MET A 157 0.74 15.08 2.09
CA MET A 157 1.25 13.71 2.10
C MET A 157 2.29 13.50 3.22
N LEU A 158 3.27 14.40 3.37
CA LEU A 158 4.31 14.29 4.39
C LEU A 158 3.74 14.30 5.82
N ARG A 159 2.68 15.08 6.07
CA ARG A 159 1.99 15.10 7.37
C ARG A 159 1.26 13.78 7.69
N ARG A 160 0.89 13.01 6.67
CA ARG A 160 0.19 11.71 6.82
C ARG A 160 1.12 10.53 6.98
N ILE A 161 2.42 10.73 6.76
CA ILE A 161 3.43 9.71 7.05
C ILE A 161 3.38 9.41 8.56
N PRO A 162 3.21 8.16 8.98
CA PRO A 162 3.18 7.83 10.41
C PRO A 162 4.53 8.09 11.08
N ASP A 163 4.49 8.28 12.37
CA ASP A 163 5.70 8.34 13.18
C ASP A 163 6.27 6.94 13.44
N HIS A 164 7.53 6.87 13.89
CA HIS A 164 8.18 5.62 14.32
C HIS A 164 8.38 4.56 13.21
N ILE A 165 8.44 4.97 11.94
CA ILE A 165 8.84 4.06 10.85
C ILE A 165 10.31 3.67 11.05
N SER A 166 10.63 2.37 10.98
CA SER A 166 12.00 1.88 11.06
C SER A 166 12.69 1.84 9.68
N LEU A 167 14.03 2.00 9.66
CA LEU A 167 14.81 1.82 8.44
C LEU A 167 14.66 0.40 7.89
N GLU A 168 14.49 -0.59 8.76
CA GLU A 168 14.25 -1.98 8.38
C GLU A 168 12.96 -2.13 7.58
N SER A 169 11.85 -1.54 8.07
CA SER A 169 10.57 -1.53 7.33
C SER A 169 10.71 -0.87 5.96
N VAL A 170 11.37 0.30 5.88
CA VAL A 170 11.60 0.99 4.60
C VAL A 170 12.44 0.15 3.65
N ARG A 171 13.47 -0.54 4.14
CA ARG A 171 14.28 -1.44 3.32
C ARG A 171 13.47 -2.59 2.77
N ALA A 172 12.67 -3.23 3.63
CA ALA A 172 11.82 -4.35 3.23
C ALA A 172 10.79 -3.96 2.16
N THR A 173 10.24 -2.72 2.19
CA THR A 173 9.37 -2.25 1.11
C THR A 173 10.09 -2.07 -0.22
N TRP A 174 11.35 -1.60 -0.21
CA TRP A 174 12.18 -1.53 -1.41
C TRP A 174 12.53 -2.92 -1.97
N GLU A 175 12.85 -3.87 -1.11
CA GLU A 175 13.08 -5.27 -1.51
C GLU A 175 11.83 -5.86 -2.14
N ALA A 176 10.66 -5.64 -1.53
CA ALA A 176 9.39 -6.08 -2.08
C ALA A 176 9.13 -5.49 -3.49
N GLY A 177 9.31 -4.19 -3.69
CA GLY A 177 9.12 -3.53 -4.99
C GLY A 177 10.09 -4.02 -6.06
N LEU A 178 11.38 -4.23 -5.71
CA LEU A 178 12.41 -4.64 -6.65
C LEU A 178 12.37 -6.13 -7.04
N TYR A 179 11.77 -7.00 -6.22
CA TYR A 179 11.81 -8.45 -6.43
C TYR A 179 10.43 -9.10 -6.57
N LEU A 180 9.37 -8.34 -6.48
CA LEU A 180 8.01 -8.86 -6.61
C LEU A 180 7.76 -9.53 -7.97
N TYR A 181 8.39 -9.04 -9.04
CA TYR A 181 8.28 -9.62 -10.39
C TYR A 181 8.85 -11.04 -10.52
N ARG A 182 9.66 -11.49 -9.56
CA ARG A 182 10.20 -12.86 -9.54
C ARG A 182 9.22 -13.88 -8.98
N THR A 183 8.11 -13.44 -8.43
CA THR A 183 7.02 -14.31 -8.04
C THR A 183 6.14 -14.51 -9.26
N ASP A 184 5.95 -15.75 -9.72
CA ASP A 184 5.13 -16.15 -10.87
C ASP A 184 3.61 -15.88 -10.67
N PHE A 185 3.30 -14.99 -9.75
CA PHE A 185 1.95 -14.50 -9.45
C PHE A 185 1.45 -13.43 -10.41
N LEU A 186 2.00 -13.34 -11.61
CA LEU A 186 1.39 -12.50 -12.62
C LEU A 186 -0.02 -13.05 -12.85
N VAL A 187 -0.90 -12.36 -12.18
CA VAL A 187 -2.34 -12.52 -12.17
C VAL A 187 -2.79 -12.91 -13.57
N GLN A 188 -3.30 -14.11 -13.71
CA GLN A 188 -4.11 -14.48 -14.86
C GLN A 188 -5.09 -13.34 -15.09
N PRO A 189 -5.23 -12.79 -16.34
CA PRO A 189 -6.16 -11.71 -16.60
C PRO A 189 -7.54 -12.13 -16.13
N ASP A 190 -7.94 -11.61 -14.98
CA ASP A 190 -9.26 -11.84 -14.41
C ASP A 190 -10.05 -10.54 -14.65
N ALA A 191 -11.22 -10.66 -15.27
CA ALA A 191 -12.12 -9.53 -15.53
C ALA A 191 -12.50 -8.74 -14.27
N LYS A 192 -12.24 -9.30 -13.09
CA LYS A 192 -12.47 -8.66 -11.78
C LYS A 192 -11.33 -7.78 -11.30
N VAL A 193 -10.20 -7.75 -11.99
CA VAL A 193 -9.03 -6.93 -11.63
C VAL A 193 -8.86 -5.80 -12.62
N ALA A 194 -8.83 -4.56 -12.10
CA ALA A 194 -8.51 -3.35 -12.87
C ALA A 194 -7.16 -2.80 -12.42
N CYS A 195 -6.28 -2.49 -13.38
CA CYS A 195 -5.02 -1.80 -13.11
C CYS A 195 -5.12 -0.35 -13.60
N TRP A 196 -4.82 0.60 -12.71
CA TRP A 196 -4.79 2.02 -13.03
C TRP A 196 -3.35 2.52 -13.03
N TYR A 197 -2.97 3.19 -14.10
CA TYR A 197 -1.67 3.83 -14.23
C TYR A 197 -1.88 5.32 -14.51
N GLY A 198 -1.07 6.18 -13.89
CA GLY A 198 -1.02 7.59 -14.23
C GLY A 198 -0.45 7.76 -15.64
N GLU A 199 -1.04 8.63 -16.46
CA GLU A 199 -0.38 9.11 -17.67
C GLU A 199 0.81 9.98 -17.23
N ILE A 200 2.03 9.58 -17.63
CA ILE A 200 3.17 10.49 -17.57
C ILE A 200 2.86 11.53 -18.66
N GLY A 201 2.50 12.75 -18.22
CA GLY A 201 2.17 13.85 -19.12
C GLY A 201 3.25 13.99 -20.19
N ARG A 202 2.82 13.96 -21.47
CA ARG A 202 3.65 14.26 -22.63
C ARG A 202 4.02 15.73 -22.64
#